data_b0773b69260f731252b470285552c69c
#
_entry.id   b0773b69260f731252b470285552c69c
#
_cell.length_a   1.000
_cell.length_b   1.000
_cell.length_c   1.000
_cell.angle_alpha   90.00
_cell.angle_beta   90.00
_cell.angle_gamma   90.00
#
_symmetry.space_group_name_H-M   'P 1'
#
loop_
_entity.id
_entity.type
_entity.pdbx_description
1 polymer ?
#
loop_
_entity_poly.entity_id
_entity_poly.type
_entity_poly.pdbx_seq_one_letter_code
_entity_poly.pdbx_strand_id
1 'polypeptide(L)'
;MIRNFFINIFFLLPVWVIEIISSFKRDIKRDYSFDAQSKILFALMPKFDLHKVEDREIPEIRDSINERRKNIRLAEKTKKKVSTKDYYIGANENLLLREYIPYKTDNENIILFFHGGGYVLNSVDTHNPTVSYFSEKLRTKIFSLEYSLSPEKKFPYAMN
;
A
#
# COMPACT_ATOMS: atom_id res chain seq x y z
N MET A 1 -5.87 -0.51 18.27
CA MET A 1 -5.11 0.67 18.71
C MET A 1 -3.77 0.30 19.36
N ILE A 2 -3.73 -0.60 20.34
CA ILE A 2 -2.51 -1.03 21.07
C ILE A 2 -1.44 -1.65 20.14
N ARG A 3 -1.81 -2.52 19.19
CA ARG A 3 -0.88 -3.18 18.27
C ARG A 3 -0.12 -2.19 17.35
N ASN A 4 -0.78 -1.16 16.84
CA ASN A 4 -0.13 -0.14 15.99
C ASN A 4 0.82 0.76 16.80
N PHE A 5 0.53 0.97 18.09
CA PHE A 5 1.41 1.67 19.01
C PHE A 5 2.73 0.91 19.21
N PHE A 6 2.66 -0.40 19.46
CA PHE A 6 3.86 -1.23 19.61
C PHE A 6 4.67 -1.33 18.31
N ILE A 7 4.03 -1.44 17.14
CA ILE A 7 4.73 -1.44 15.84
C ILE A 7 5.49 -0.12 15.65
N ASN A 8 4.87 1.02 15.95
CA ASN A 8 5.52 2.32 15.81
C ASN A 8 6.70 2.49 16.78
N ILE A 9 6.58 2.04 18.02
CA ILE A 9 7.67 2.06 19.00
C ILE A 9 8.81 1.15 18.55
N PHE A 10 8.47 -0.03 18.03
CA PHE A 10 9.45 -0.99 17.55
C PHE A 10 10.35 -0.41 16.44
N PHE A 11 9.78 0.32 15.47
CA PHE A 11 10.57 0.98 14.42
C PHE A 11 11.35 2.22 14.89
N LEU A 12 11.16 2.66 16.14
CA LEU A 12 12.01 3.67 16.78
C LEU A 12 13.21 3.08 17.52
N LEU A 13 13.27 1.75 17.69
CA LEU A 13 14.39 1.10 18.33
C LEU A 13 15.65 1.17 17.45
N PRO A 14 16.83 1.28 18.06
CA PRO A 14 18.11 1.16 17.35
C PRO A 14 18.20 -0.17 16.60
N VAL A 15 18.81 -0.17 15.41
CA VAL A 15 18.89 -1.35 14.52
C VAL A 15 19.46 -2.58 15.24
N TRP A 16 20.48 -2.40 16.08
CA TRP A 16 21.09 -3.50 16.84
C TRP A 16 20.12 -4.22 17.81
N VAL A 17 19.17 -3.48 18.40
CA VAL A 17 18.10 -4.08 19.24
C VAL A 17 17.17 -4.93 18.39
N ILE A 18 16.81 -4.42 17.20
CA ILE A 18 15.95 -5.12 16.24
C ILE A 18 16.62 -6.40 15.75
N GLU A 19 17.93 -6.37 15.50
CA GLU A 19 18.74 -7.53 15.11
C GLU A 19 18.73 -8.61 16.19
N ILE A 20 18.93 -8.25 17.46
CA ILE A 20 18.84 -9.19 18.58
C ILE A 20 17.45 -9.85 18.64
N ILE A 21 16.38 -9.06 18.57
CA ILE A 21 15.00 -9.58 18.60
C ILE A 21 14.73 -10.51 17.39
N SER A 22 15.26 -10.18 16.22
CA SER A 22 15.07 -10.98 15.00
C SER A 22 15.82 -12.31 15.05
N SER A 23 16.93 -12.39 15.79
CA SER A 23 17.75 -13.60 15.90
C SER A 23 17.06 -14.71 16.70
N PHE A 24 16.10 -14.38 17.57
CA PHE A 24 15.31 -15.35 18.32
C PHE A 24 14.20 -16.02 17.50
N LYS A 25 13.85 -15.50 16.31
CA LYS A 25 12.83 -16.11 15.41
C LYS A 25 13.51 -16.82 14.24
N ARG A 26 13.80 -18.09 14.43
CA ARG A 26 14.58 -18.94 13.50
C ARG A 26 13.82 -19.53 12.30
N ASP A 27 12.57 -19.21 12.06
CA ASP A 27 11.68 -19.97 11.14
C ASP A 27 11.43 -19.37 9.76
N ILE A 28 12.33 -18.54 9.23
CA ILE A 28 12.25 -18.18 7.79
C ILE A 28 13.36 -18.94 7.06
N LYS A 29 13.10 -20.21 6.75
CA LYS A 29 13.87 -21.00 5.78
C LYS A 29 13.61 -20.49 4.35
N ARG A 30 14.25 -19.41 3.97
CA ARG A 30 14.38 -18.97 2.58
C ARG A 30 15.76 -18.37 2.40
N ASP A 31 16.39 -18.67 1.26
CA ASP A 31 17.75 -18.24 0.87
C ASP A 31 17.94 -16.73 0.66
N TYR A 32 17.02 -15.92 1.12
CA TYR A 32 17.11 -14.45 1.05
C TYR A 32 17.44 -13.88 2.40
N SER A 33 18.54 -13.12 2.46
CA SER A 33 18.90 -12.34 3.65
C SER A 33 18.03 -11.09 3.75
N PHE A 34 16.84 -11.23 4.33
CA PHE A 34 16.05 -10.06 4.72
C PHE A 34 16.77 -9.32 5.86
N ASP A 35 16.72 -7.98 5.80
CA ASP A 35 17.12 -7.18 6.95
C ASP A 35 16.24 -7.49 8.18
N ALA A 36 16.74 -7.13 9.37
CA ALA A 36 16.07 -7.47 10.63
C ALA A 36 14.67 -6.85 10.75
N GLN A 37 14.45 -5.66 10.19
CA GLN A 37 13.15 -4.98 10.22
C GLN A 37 12.13 -5.72 9.37
N SER A 38 12.51 -6.13 8.16
CA SER A 38 11.67 -6.92 7.26
C SER A 38 11.30 -8.28 7.87
N LYS A 39 12.26 -8.98 8.52
CA LYS A 39 11.98 -10.26 9.20
C LYS A 39 10.90 -10.12 10.27
N ILE A 40 10.97 -9.09 11.08
CA ILE A 40 10.00 -8.86 12.13
C ILE A 40 8.66 -8.41 11.57
N LEU A 41 8.67 -7.55 10.55
CA LEU A 41 7.45 -7.14 9.86
C LEU A 41 6.69 -8.37 9.34
N PHE A 42 7.36 -9.27 8.63
CA PHE A 42 6.74 -10.52 8.13
C PHE A 42 6.25 -11.42 9.26
N ALA A 43 6.97 -11.49 10.39
CA ALA A 43 6.55 -12.28 11.54
C ALA A 43 5.31 -11.72 12.25
N LEU A 44 5.08 -10.41 12.16
CA LEU A 44 3.93 -9.72 12.75
C LEU A 44 2.75 -9.59 11.78
N MET A 45 2.97 -9.82 10.48
CA MET A 45 1.87 -9.81 9.51
C MET A 45 0.92 -10.98 9.78
N PRO A 46 -0.40 -10.75 9.78
CA PRO A 46 -1.36 -11.84 9.85
C PRO A 46 -1.11 -12.79 8.67
N LYS A 47 -1.06 -14.08 8.94
CA LYS A 47 -1.08 -15.09 7.89
C LYS A 47 -2.47 -15.08 7.27
N PHE A 48 -2.61 -14.42 6.13
CA PHE A 48 -3.84 -14.34 5.39
C PHE A 48 -3.77 -15.30 4.21
N ASP A 49 -4.61 -16.32 4.23
CA ASP A 49 -4.68 -17.32 3.16
C ASP A 49 -5.90 -17.03 2.29
N LEU A 50 -5.69 -16.34 1.19
CA LEU A 50 -6.74 -16.00 0.22
C LEU A 50 -7.46 -17.23 -0.34
N HIS A 51 -6.79 -18.40 -0.39
CA HIS A 51 -7.40 -19.63 -0.91
C HIS A 51 -8.52 -20.19 0.00
N LYS A 52 -8.61 -19.72 1.24
CA LYS A 52 -9.63 -20.15 2.21
C LYS A 52 -10.79 -19.17 2.33
N VAL A 53 -10.74 -18.07 1.59
CA VAL A 53 -11.75 -17.01 1.67
C VAL A 53 -12.75 -17.19 0.53
N GLU A 54 -14.03 -17.19 0.84
CA GLU A 54 -15.09 -17.22 -0.16
C GLU A 54 -15.24 -15.86 -0.85
N ASP A 55 -15.61 -15.86 -2.13
CA ASP A 55 -15.77 -14.62 -2.94
C ASP A 55 -16.68 -13.59 -2.25
N ARG A 56 -17.71 -14.03 -1.53
CA ARG A 56 -18.66 -13.18 -0.79
C ARG A 56 -18.05 -12.41 0.38
N GLU A 57 -16.93 -12.91 0.95
CA GLU A 57 -16.26 -12.30 2.10
C GLU A 57 -15.23 -11.23 1.69
N ILE A 58 -14.84 -11.22 0.42
CA ILE A 58 -13.80 -10.31 -0.11
C ILE A 58 -14.15 -8.84 0.08
N PRO A 59 -15.39 -8.36 -0.20
CA PRO A 59 -15.74 -6.95 0.02
C PRO A 59 -15.53 -6.51 1.48
N GLU A 60 -15.97 -7.30 2.45
CA GLU A 60 -15.82 -6.99 3.88
C GLU A 60 -14.35 -6.94 4.32
N ILE A 61 -13.54 -7.87 3.81
CA ILE A 61 -12.09 -7.90 4.05
C ILE A 61 -11.44 -6.65 3.45
N ARG A 62 -11.82 -6.27 2.24
CA ARG A 62 -11.35 -5.07 1.54
C ARG A 62 -11.66 -3.81 2.34
N ASP A 63 -12.89 -3.67 2.81
CA ASP A 63 -13.31 -2.54 3.64
C ASP A 63 -12.54 -2.48 4.96
N SER A 64 -12.34 -3.61 5.62
CA SER A 64 -11.52 -3.69 6.83
C SER A 64 -10.06 -3.26 6.60
N ILE A 65 -9.48 -3.61 5.45
CA ILE A 65 -8.13 -3.19 5.06
C ILE A 65 -8.11 -1.68 4.78
N ASN A 66 -9.08 -1.18 4.04
CA ASN A 66 -9.21 0.24 3.69
C ASN A 66 -9.30 1.11 4.94
N GLU A 67 -10.17 0.75 5.89
CA GLU A 67 -10.32 1.49 7.15
C GLU A 67 -9.03 1.51 7.99
N ARG A 68 -8.31 0.39 8.06
CA ARG A 68 -7.04 0.33 8.80
C ARG A 68 -5.96 1.20 8.17
N ARG A 69 -5.95 1.34 6.85
CA ARG A 69 -4.92 2.10 6.11
C ARG A 69 -5.20 3.60 6.06
N LYS A 70 -6.45 4.04 6.13
CA LYS A 70 -6.81 5.46 6.23
C LYS A 70 -6.11 6.17 7.40
N ASN A 71 -5.79 5.45 8.47
CA ASN A 71 -5.23 5.98 9.72
C ASN A 71 -3.69 5.90 9.79
N ILE A 72 -2.99 5.69 8.68
CA ILE A 72 -1.52 5.64 8.68
C ILE A 72 -0.95 7.07 8.69
N ARG A 73 -0.17 7.40 9.73
CA ARG A 73 0.44 8.73 9.94
C ARG A 73 1.33 9.24 8.80
N LEU A 74 1.82 8.36 7.93
CA LEU A 74 2.63 8.75 6.77
C LEU A 74 1.87 9.70 5.83
N ALA A 75 0.54 9.51 5.71
CA ALA A 75 -0.32 10.38 4.92
C ALA A 75 -0.33 11.84 5.39
N GLU A 76 -0.20 12.08 6.69
CA GLU A 76 -0.22 13.44 7.23
C GLU A 76 1.04 14.23 6.92
N LYS A 77 2.20 13.55 6.87
CA LYS A 77 3.49 14.20 6.58
C LYS A 77 3.61 14.68 5.14
N THR A 78 2.92 14.05 4.22
CA THR A 78 2.97 14.35 2.78
C THR A 78 1.87 15.29 2.30
N LYS A 79 0.75 15.41 3.04
CA LYS A 79 -0.41 16.25 2.68
C LYS A 79 -0.08 17.72 2.37
N LYS A 80 0.96 18.27 2.98
CA LYS A 80 1.38 19.67 2.76
C LYS A 80 2.32 19.84 1.55
N LYS A 81 2.80 18.76 0.96
CA LYS A 81 3.84 18.79 -0.07
C LYS A 81 3.41 18.19 -1.41
N VAL A 82 2.27 17.53 -1.43
CA VAL A 82 1.67 16.92 -2.62
C VAL A 82 0.18 17.24 -2.60
N SER A 83 -0.31 17.83 -3.66
CA SER A 83 -1.74 17.97 -3.91
C SER A 83 -2.24 16.80 -4.75
N THR A 84 -3.50 16.44 -4.59
CA THR A 84 -4.14 15.38 -5.37
C THR A 84 -5.32 15.94 -6.15
N LYS A 85 -5.54 15.41 -7.35
CA LYS A 85 -6.70 15.71 -8.17
C LYS A 85 -7.26 14.42 -8.76
N ASP A 86 -8.54 14.23 -8.61
CA ASP A 86 -9.24 13.03 -9.07
C ASP A 86 -9.92 13.31 -10.42
N TYR A 87 -9.75 12.37 -11.34
CA TYR A 87 -10.40 12.32 -12.64
C TYR A 87 -11.17 11.01 -12.74
N TYR A 88 -12.22 11.01 -13.54
CA TYR A 88 -12.97 9.81 -13.88
C TYR A 88 -12.83 9.57 -15.38
N ILE A 89 -12.34 8.40 -15.73
CA ILE A 89 -12.00 8.01 -17.09
C ILE A 89 -12.72 6.72 -17.50
N GLY A 90 -12.74 6.46 -18.78
CA GLY A 90 -13.41 5.29 -19.35
C GLY A 90 -14.84 5.61 -19.83
N ALA A 91 -15.16 5.19 -21.05
CA ALA A 91 -16.44 5.49 -21.69
C ALA A 91 -17.64 4.85 -20.99
N ASN A 92 -17.44 3.67 -20.36
CA ASN A 92 -18.50 2.86 -19.75
C ASN A 92 -18.25 2.59 -18.26
N GLU A 93 -17.09 2.97 -17.72
CA GLU A 93 -16.65 2.58 -16.38
C GLU A 93 -16.08 3.76 -15.64
N ASN A 94 -16.57 4.60 -15.21
CA ASN A 94 -16.17 5.72 -14.33
C ASN A 94 -14.96 5.39 -13.41
N LEU A 95 -13.83 4.98 -14.01
CA LEU A 95 -12.63 4.59 -13.29
C LEU A 95 -11.94 5.81 -12.69
N LEU A 96 -11.65 5.77 -11.39
CA LEU A 96 -10.92 6.83 -10.71
C LEU A 96 -9.45 6.81 -11.14
N LEU A 97 -8.97 7.92 -11.67
CA LEU A 97 -7.56 8.21 -11.93
C LEU A 97 -7.14 9.37 -11.03
N ARG A 98 -6.31 9.12 -10.03
CA ARG A 98 -5.80 10.14 -9.12
C ARG A 98 -4.43 10.64 -9.57
N GLU A 99 -4.34 11.94 -9.83
CA GLU A 99 -3.08 12.66 -10.07
C GLU A 99 -2.48 13.13 -8.73
N TYR A 100 -1.21 12.86 -8.53
CA TYR A 100 -0.39 13.37 -7.43
C TYR A 100 0.58 14.40 -7.97
N ILE A 101 0.45 15.63 -7.48
CA ILE A 101 1.20 16.80 -7.97
C ILE A 101 2.12 17.26 -6.84
N PRO A 102 3.44 17.03 -6.94
CA PRO A 102 4.37 17.51 -5.94
C PRO A 102 4.50 19.04 -6.01
N TYR A 103 4.73 19.66 -4.85
CA TYR A 103 4.90 21.13 -4.77
C TYR A 103 6.07 21.65 -5.64
N LYS A 104 7.12 20.82 -5.81
CA LYS A 104 8.21 21.09 -6.74
C LYS A 104 8.30 19.94 -7.74
N THR A 105 8.26 20.27 -9.01
CA THR A 105 8.44 19.33 -10.12
C THR A 105 9.75 19.68 -10.83
N ASP A 106 10.65 18.72 -10.93
CA ASP A 106 11.98 18.93 -11.51
C ASP A 106 12.06 18.47 -12.98
N ASN A 107 11.00 17.80 -13.49
CA ASN A 107 10.99 17.22 -14.83
C ASN A 107 9.54 17.09 -15.36
N GLU A 108 9.42 16.86 -16.67
CA GLU A 108 8.14 16.65 -17.35
C GLU A 108 7.68 15.18 -17.38
N ASN A 109 8.46 14.28 -16.77
CA ASN A 109 8.13 12.87 -16.71
C ASN A 109 6.89 12.64 -15.85
N ILE A 110 6.16 11.61 -16.19
CA ILE A 110 5.03 11.12 -15.40
C ILE A 110 5.25 9.65 -15.06
N ILE A 111 4.72 9.23 -13.91
CA ILE A 111 4.70 7.83 -13.50
C ILE A 111 3.26 7.39 -13.45
N LEU A 112 2.95 6.26 -14.08
CA LEU A 112 1.67 5.58 -13.93
C LEU A 112 1.83 4.48 -12.88
N PHE A 113 1.02 4.54 -11.83
CA PHE A 113 1.08 3.63 -10.69
C PHE A 113 -0.17 2.76 -10.63
N PHE A 114 0.04 1.47 -10.55
CA PHE A 114 -0.99 0.48 -10.31
C PHE A 114 -0.76 -0.12 -8.93
N HIS A 115 -1.76 -0.02 -8.05
CA HIS A 115 -1.63 -0.55 -6.70
C HIS A 115 -1.55 -2.08 -6.68
N GLY A 116 -0.80 -2.64 -5.73
CA GLY A 116 -0.76 -4.08 -5.49
C GLY A 116 -2.00 -4.59 -4.78
N GLY A 117 -2.18 -5.92 -4.75
CA GLY A 117 -3.30 -6.56 -4.06
C GLY A 117 -3.85 -7.78 -4.78
N GLY A 118 -3.13 -8.29 -5.80
CA GLY A 118 -3.49 -9.51 -6.53
C GLY A 118 -4.80 -9.39 -7.29
N TYR A 119 -5.14 -8.20 -7.77
CA TYR A 119 -6.43 -7.87 -8.43
C TYR A 119 -7.68 -8.12 -7.55
N VAL A 120 -7.50 -8.24 -6.24
CA VAL A 120 -8.57 -8.54 -5.29
C VAL A 120 -8.66 -7.49 -4.19
N LEU A 121 -7.53 -7.03 -3.69
CA LEU A 121 -7.42 -6.17 -2.52
C LEU A 121 -6.81 -4.82 -2.84
N ASN A 122 -6.96 -3.91 -1.88
CA ASN A 122 -6.41 -2.55 -1.89
C ASN A 122 -7.16 -1.60 -2.85
N SER A 123 -6.67 -0.36 -2.90
CA SER A 123 -7.27 0.74 -3.67
C SER A 123 -6.26 1.87 -3.83
N VAL A 124 -6.60 2.86 -4.63
CA VAL A 124 -5.88 4.14 -4.71
C VAL A 124 -5.77 4.79 -3.32
N ASP A 125 -6.83 4.72 -2.51
CA ASP A 125 -6.83 5.29 -1.17
C ASP A 125 -5.87 4.57 -0.21
N THR A 126 -5.79 3.24 -0.28
CA THR A 126 -4.87 2.48 0.58
C THR A 126 -3.41 2.75 0.27
N HIS A 127 -3.10 3.11 -0.98
CA HIS A 127 -1.74 3.43 -1.43
C HIS A 127 -1.46 4.94 -1.45
N ASN A 128 -2.46 5.77 -1.17
CA ASN A 128 -2.32 7.23 -1.17
C ASN A 128 -1.10 7.76 -0.38
N PRO A 129 -0.81 7.28 0.86
CA PRO A 129 0.38 7.72 1.59
C PRO A 129 1.69 7.38 0.88
N THR A 130 1.78 6.18 0.30
CA THR A 130 2.97 5.69 -0.39
C THR A 130 3.21 6.44 -1.69
N VAL A 131 2.16 6.61 -2.50
CA VAL A 131 2.25 7.31 -3.79
C VAL A 131 2.54 8.79 -3.59
N SER A 132 1.93 9.43 -2.58
CA SER A 132 2.25 10.82 -2.20
C SER A 132 3.71 10.96 -1.78
N TYR A 133 4.23 10.01 -1.01
CA TYR A 133 5.64 10.00 -0.62
C TYR A 133 6.57 9.87 -1.82
N PHE A 134 6.27 8.97 -2.76
CA PHE A 134 7.05 8.83 -3.98
C PHE A 134 7.00 10.10 -4.84
N SER A 135 5.81 10.67 -5.04
CA SER A 135 5.66 11.92 -5.80
C SER A 135 6.50 13.06 -5.20
N GLU A 136 6.48 13.22 -3.86
CA GLU A 136 7.30 14.21 -3.15
C GLU A 136 8.80 13.96 -3.36
N LYS A 137 9.25 12.71 -3.16
CA LYS A 137 10.68 12.38 -3.19
C LYS A 137 11.27 12.41 -4.59
N LEU A 138 10.52 11.93 -5.56
CA LEU A 138 10.94 11.93 -6.97
C LEU A 138 10.69 13.28 -7.67
N ARG A 139 9.93 14.18 -7.02
CA ARG A 139 9.50 15.47 -7.58
C ARG A 139 8.86 15.32 -8.96
N THR A 140 8.07 14.25 -9.11
CA THR A 140 7.48 13.82 -10.37
C THR A 140 5.99 13.62 -10.17
N LYS A 141 5.19 13.99 -11.16
CA LYS A 141 3.76 13.68 -11.16
C LYS A 141 3.53 12.19 -11.25
N ILE A 142 2.60 11.69 -10.44
CA ILE A 142 2.21 10.28 -10.46
C ILE A 142 0.71 10.21 -10.68
N PHE A 143 0.28 9.34 -11.57
CA PHE A 143 -1.12 8.98 -11.76
C PHE A 143 -1.36 7.57 -11.22
N SER A 144 -2.34 7.42 -10.35
CA SER A 144 -2.72 6.12 -9.79
C SER A 144 -4.13 5.76 -10.24
N LEU A 145 -4.28 4.59 -10.84
CA LEU A 145 -5.55 4.10 -11.38
C LEU A 145 -6.24 3.15 -10.40
N GLU A 146 -7.51 3.40 -10.12
CA GLU A 146 -8.42 2.46 -9.46
C GLU A 146 -8.98 1.50 -10.51
N TYR A 147 -8.25 0.44 -10.77
CA TYR A 147 -8.66 -0.58 -11.73
C TYR A 147 -9.66 -1.56 -11.12
N SER A 148 -10.45 -2.21 -11.97
CA SER A 148 -11.48 -3.15 -11.55
C SER A 148 -10.92 -4.36 -10.82
N LEU A 149 -11.58 -4.79 -9.72
CA LEU A 149 -11.12 -5.86 -8.86
C LEU A 149 -12.04 -7.08 -8.94
N SER A 150 -11.46 -8.25 -8.70
CA SER A 150 -12.20 -9.49 -8.43
C SER A 150 -12.71 -9.49 -6.98
N PRO A 151 -13.82 -10.19 -6.67
CA PRO A 151 -14.61 -11.08 -7.55
C PRO A 151 -15.61 -10.37 -8.45
N GLU A 152 -15.84 -9.06 -8.28
CA GLU A 152 -16.86 -8.30 -9.01
C GLU A 152 -16.59 -8.29 -10.52
N LYS A 153 -15.31 -8.14 -10.87
CA LYS A 153 -14.83 -8.12 -12.26
C LYS A 153 -13.67 -9.10 -12.41
N LYS A 154 -13.96 -10.33 -12.82
CA LYS A 154 -12.94 -11.39 -12.97
C LYS A 154 -12.05 -11.16 -14.18
N PHE A 155 -10.85 -11.76 -14.16
CA PHE A 155 -9.93 -11.76 -15.30
C PHE A 155 -10.68 -12.10 -16.61
N PRO A 156 -10.39 -11.45 -17.73
CA PRO A 156 -9.33 -10.44 -17.97
C PRO A 156 -9.80 -8.96 -17.83
N TYR A 157 -10.90 -8.69 -17.15
CA TYR A 157 -11.61 -7.41 -17.18
C TYR A 157 -10.75 -6.19 -16.83
N ALA A 158 -9.89 -6.29 -15.81
CA ALA A 158 -9.01 -5.19 -15.40
C ALA A 158 -7.90 -4.86 -16.42
N MET A 159 -7.74 -5.68 -17.46
CA MET A 159 -6.71 -5.50 -18.49
C MET A 159 -7.28 -4.94 -19.82
N ASN A 160 -8.59 -4.91 -19.96
CA ASN A 160 -9.30 -4.41 -21.15
C ASN A 160 -9.86 -3.01 -20.89
#